data_51092215e1b77278ad623e4bd8e454e6
#
_entry.id   51092215e1b77278ad623e4bd8e454e6
#
_cell.length_a   1.000
_cell.length_b   1.000
_cell.length_c   1.000
_cell.angle_alpha   90.00
_cell.angle_beta   90.00
_cell.angle_gamma   90.00
#
_symmetry.space_group_name_H-M   'P 1'
#
loop_
_entity.id
_entity.type
_entity.pdbx_description
1 polymer ?
#
loop_
_entity_poly.entity_id
_entity_poly.type
_entity_poly.pdbx_seq_one_letter_code
_entity_poly.pdbx_strand_id
1 'polypeptide(L)'
;MSQMSADQMAAAGSGGDGRSLRAELAAALVVGGAAAAAALIGIFLRPSGDLSAFWPANAVLLGLLIRHPRLAKAGGWIAAALALVAADVLTGSSWNKSAMLSICNLGGIGLGYVLSMRLTPRDRLLQRPASLVAVMLIILAASLLTSLLGAMTTVFLFHGGLAHGFFVWLAAELANYIVILPIVLTFPGPAAVRRRLERLRASPPRLGDTAPLLSYLACLAMVPIVGGPGALAFPVPSLLWCALTYGLAASSVLTLSFAISTLVALSITTQGMNHLSSLDLLSLRLGVMLVALAPIAVASAMAERNELLAQAQAARKAAEEAMAARTLLLATMAHELRSPLTAVVGFSGMMAKQSLGPVGHPKYLDYAQTIEMAGSHLNDLVSDLLDTARVEAGKFELSLASASSRKFVEQSLRLVRGLAVDGSVSLIVAPGDWPEVHADPRAIKQVLINLLSNAVKFSPPGGVVEISGRVDQDRLVIQVSDNGPGIAPEDLPQLGRPYAQVQGEETRRRGWGLGLMLSGELVAMHGGVLRLESNPGAGATAIFDLPLA
;
A
#
# COMPACT_ATOMS: atom_id res chain seq x y z
N MET A 1 3.34 -34.88 29.18
CA MET A 1 2.33 -33.95 29.71
C MET A 1 2.90 -33.36 30.98
N SER A 2 3.53 -32.18 30.87
CA SER A 2 4.25 -31.51 31.93
C SER A 2 3.34 -30.47 32.58
N GLN A 3 3.30 -30.40 33.87
CA GLN A 3 2.57 -29.47 34.72
C GLN A 3 2.98 -28.03 34.42
N MET A 4 2.13 -27.28 33.70
CA MET A 4 2.18 -25.82 33.70
C MET A 4 1.75 -25.35 35.08
N SER A 5 2.59 -24.55 35.77
CA SER A 5 2.34 -24.07 37.11
C SER A 5 1.13 -23.09 37.13
N ALA A 6 0.37 -23.14 38.22
CA ALA A 6 -0.80 -22.27 38.46
C ALA A 6 -0.47 -20.77 38.35
N ASP A 7 0.78 -20.37 38.58
CA ASP A 7 1.27 -18.99 38.43
C ASP A 7 1.34 -18.52 36.98
N GLN A 8 1.54 -19.43 35.99
CA GLN A 8 1.50 -19.04 34.56
C GLN A 8 0.07 -18.86 34.06
N MET A 9 -0.91 -19.55 34.62
CA MET A 9 -2.34 -19.32 34.32
C MET A 9 -2.87 -18.04 34.95
N ALA A 10 -2.41 -17.69 36.16
CA ALA A 10 -2.80 -16.43 36.80
C ALA A 10 -2.21 -15.20 36.11
N ALA A 11 -0.98 -15.27 35.57
CA ALA A 11 -0.36 -14.19 34.85
C ALA A 11 -0.99 -13.98 33.43
N ALA A 12 -1.51 -15.03 32.78
CA ALA A 12 -2.22 -14.92 31.51
C ALA A 12 -3.63 -14.32 31.67
N GLY A 13 -4.30 -14.50 32.81
CA GLY A 13 -5.63 -13.95 33.06
C GLY A 13 -5.63 -12.46 33.44
N SER A 14 -4.65 -11.99 34.20
CA SER A 14 -4.60 -10.60 34.68
C SER A 14 -4.17 -9.56 33.64
N GLY A 15 -3.39 -9.97 32.63
CA GLY A 15 -2.94 -9.09 31.54
C GLY A 15 -4.00 -8.75 30.49
N GLY A 16 -5.02 -9.60 30.32
CA GLY A 16 -6.14 -9.41 29.38
C GLY A 16 -7.15 -8.38 29.88
N ASP A 17 -7.52 -8.47 31.16
CA ASP A 17 -8.54 -7.60 31.77
C ASP A 17 -8.09 -6.14 31.89
N GLY A 18 -6.85 -5.89 32.26
CA GLY A 18 -6.33 -4.52 32.36
C GLY A 18 -6.20 -3.79 31.02
N ARG A 19 -5.93 -4.51 29.92
CA ARG A 19 -5.91 -3.94 28.57
C ARG A 19 -7.32 -3.64 28.04
N SER A 20 -8.29 -4.50 28.35
CA SER A 20 -9.71 -4.30 28.03
C SER A 20 -10.27 -3.08 28.73
N LEU A 21 -10.07 -2.95 30.05
CA LEU A 21 -10.54 -1.82 30.85
C LEU A 21 -9.94 -0.48 30.41
N ARG A 22 -8.65 -0.43 30.12
CA ARG A 22 -8.00 0.79 29.61
C ARG A 22 -8.57 1.21 28.25
N ALA A 23 -8.89 0.26 27.37
CA ALA A 23 -9.49 0.55 26.07
C ALA A 23 -10.95 1.04 26.20
N GLU A 24 -11.71 0.53 27.17
CA GLU A 24 -13.07 1.03 27.48
C GLU A 24 -13.03 2.44 28.07
N LEU A 25 -12.12 2.72 29.00
CA LEU A 25 -11.94 4.05 29.58
C LEU A 25 -11.49 5.08 28.54
N ALA A 26 -10.56 4.72 27.66
CA ALA A 26 -10.13 5.58 26.56
C ALA A 26 -11.28 5.88 25.59
N ALA A 27 -12.11 4.88 25.24
CA ALA A 27 -13.29 5.07 24.43
C ALA A 27 -14.30 6.00 25.12
N ALA A 28 -14.56 5.80 26.41
CA ALA A 28 -15.47 6.62 27.20
C ALA A 28 -15.01 8.09 27.27
N LEU A 29 -13.72 8.35 27.51
CA LEU A 29 -13.18 9.71 27.56
C LEU A 29 -13.27 10.43 26.21
N VAL A 30 -12.88 9.77 25.13
CA VAL A 30 -12.89 10.40 23.79
C VAL A 30 -14.31 10.63 23.29
N VAL A 31 -15.18 9.62 23.38
CA VAL A 31 -16.56 9.70 22.88
C VAL A 31 -17.39 10.62 23.76
N GLY A 32 -17.30 10.48 25.09
CA GLY A 32 -18.01 11.36 26.02
C GLY A 32 -17.57 12.81 25.92
N GLY A 33 -16.27 13.07 25.81
CA GLY A 33 -15.73 14.42 25.63
C GLY A 33 -16.20 15.07 24.31
N ALA A 34 -16.17 14.31 23.20
CA ALA A 34 -16.67 14.78 21.92
C ALA A 34 -18.17 15.05 21.94
N ALA A 35 -18.96 14.18 22.59
CA ALA A 35 -20.39 14.34 22.77
C ALA A 35 -20.73 15.61 23.57
N ALA A 36 -20.07 15.80 24.71
CA ALA A 36 -20.25 16.97 25.56
C ALA A 36 -19.91 18.27 24.85
N ALA A 37 -18.72 18.33 24.21
CA ALA A 37 -18.29 19.50 23.48
C ALA A 37 -19.26 19.88 22.34
N ALA A 38 -19.67 18.89 21.53
CA ALA A 38 -20.58 19.11 20.41
C ALA A 38 -22.00 19.47 20.88
N ALA A 39 -22.49 18.88 21.97
CA ALA A 39 -23.78 19.23 22.57
C ALA A 39 -23.77 20.66 23.13
N LEU A 40 -22.75 21.04 23.87
CA LEU A 40 -22.60 22.41 24.39
C LEU A 40 -22.56 23.46 23.26
N ILE A 41 -21.83 23.20 22.17
CA ILE A 41 -21.85 24.08 20.98
C ILE A 41 -23.28 24.22 20.46
N GLY A 42 -24.04 23.11 20.32
CA GLY A 42 -25.43 23.16 19.88
C GLY A 42 -26.34 23.95 20.83
N ILE A 43 -26.12 23.82 22.14
CA ILE A 43 -26.91 24.52 23.15
C ILE A 43 -26.62 26.02 23.17
N PHE A 44 -25.32 26.41 23.14
CA PHE A 44 -24.93 27.83 23.14
C PHE A 44 -25.32 28.59 21.87
N LEU A 45 -25.47 27.87 20.75
CA LEU A 45 -25.95 28.44 19.48
C LEU A 45 -27.48 28.40 19.34
N ARG A 46 -28.22 28.00 20.38
CA ARG A 46 -29.69 27.93 20.38
C ARG A 46 -30.26 29.35 20.55
N PRO A 47 -31.18 29.79 19.68
CA PRO A 47 -32.01 30.96 19.93
C PRO A 47 -32.89 30.72 21.18
N SER A 48 -33.20 31.79 21.94
CA SER A 48 -34.01 31.69 23.16
C SER A 48 -35.40 31.11 22.87
N GLY A 49 -35.66 29.93 23.42
CA GLY A 49 -36.98 29.31 23.42
C GLY A 49 -37.23 28.18 22.41
N ASP A 50 -36.41 28.01 21.38
CA ASP A 50 -36.66 27.03 20.31
C ASP A 50 -35.72 25.83 20.30
N LEU A 51 -36.09 24.78 19.52
CA LEU A 51 -35.20 23.68 19.19
C LEU A 51 -33.96 24.21 18.43
N SER A 52 -32.76 23.73 18.77
CA SER A 52 -31.54 24.16 18.12
C SER A 52 -31.58 23.84 16.62
N ALA A 53 -31.43 24.89 15.79
CA ALA A 53 -31.31 24.72 14.34
C ALA A 53 -29.96 24.08 13.93
N PHE A 54 -28.94 24.17 14.79
CA PHE A 54 -27.63 23.61 14.62
C PHE A 54 -27.29 22.69 15.79
N TRP A 55 -27.33 21.38 15.55
CA TRP A 55 -27.05 20.35 16.54
C TRP A 55 -25.93 19.42 16.06
N PRO A 56 -24.67 19.76 16.28
CA PRO A 56 -23.55 19.04 15.72
C PRO A 56 -23.30 17.66 16.36
N ALA A 57 -23.85 17.40 17.55
CA ALA A 57 -23.52 16.23 18.35
C ALA A 57 -23.74 14.90 17.61
N ASN A 58 -24.88 14.75 16.90
CA ASN A 58 -25.21 13.52 16.19
C ASN A 58 -24.22 13.22 15.05
N ALA A 59 -23.90 14.22 14.25
CA ALA A 59 -22.98 14.09 13.13
C ALA A 59 -21.51 13.86 13.58
N VAL A 60 -21.08 14.56 14.65
CA VAL A 60 -19.74 14.37 15.24
C VAL A 60 -19.61 12.98 15.82
N LEU A 61 -20.57 12.52 16.62
CA LEU A 61 -20.54 11.18 17.23
C LEU A 61 -20.56 10.09 16.17
N LEU A 62 -21.50 10.15 15.22
CA LEU A 62 -21.60 9.18 14.15
C LEU A 62 -20.27 9.12 13.36
N GLY A 63 -19.74 10.27 12.96
CA GLY A 63 -18.49 10.36 12.21
C GLY A 63 -17.29 9.81 12.99
N LEU A 64 -17.19 10.12 14.28
CA LEU A 64 -16.13 9.61 15.15
C LEU A 64 -16.16 8.08 15.27
N LEU A 65 -17.35 7.51 15.47
CA LEU A 65 -17.56 6.06 15.60
C LEU A 65 -17.31 5.32 14.27
N ILE A 66 -17.75 5.89 13.14
CA ILE A 66 -17.47 5.33 11.80
C ILE A 66 -15.99 5.31 11.52
N ARG A 67 -15.29 6.40 11.81
CA ARG A 67 -13.86 6.56 11.55
C ARG A 67 -12.99 5.71 12.45
N HIS A 68 -13.39 5.56 13.70
CA HIS A 68 -12.68 4.82 14.73
C HIS A 68 -13.57 3.76 15.38
N PRO A 69 -13.89 2.63 14.69
CA PRO A 69 -14.80 1.60 15.21
C PRO A 69 -14.37 1.00 16.56
N ARG A 70 -13.08 1.13 16.89
CA ARG A 70 -12.55 0.71 18.20
C ARG A 70 -13.13 1.52 19.38
N LEU A 71 -13.67 2.69 19.13
CA LEU A 71 -14.34 3.54 20.12
C LEU A 71 -15.82 3.17 20.32
N ALA A 72 -16.43 2.42 19.41
CA ALA A 72 -17.83 1.97 19.49
C ALA A 72 -18.00 0.79 20.45
N LYS A 73 -17.37 0.87 21.62
CA LYS A 73 -17.49 -0.07 22.73
C LYS A 73 -18.59 0.37 23.69
N ALA A 74 -19.00 -0.53 24.60
CA ALA A 74 -20.04 -0.25 25.59
C ALA A 74 -19.71 1.02 26.39
N GLY A 75 -18.48 1.18 26.87
CA GLY A 75 -18.03 2.37 27.58
C GLY A 75 -18.19 3.66 26.77
N GLY A 76 -17.92 3.62 25.45
CA GLY A 76 -18.11 4.77 24.56
C GLY A 76 -19.58 5.17 24.42
N TRP A 77 -20.48 4.21 24.20
CA TRP A 77 -21.92 4.47 24.07
C TRP A 77 -22.54 5.00 25.38
N ILE A 78 -22.15 4.41 26.53
CA ILE A 78 -22.61 4.88 27.85
C ILE A 78 -22.12 6.30 28.11
N ALA A 79 -20.85 6.59 27.81
CA ALA A 79 -20.30 7.93 27.99
C ALA A 79 -20.96 8.97 27.08
N ALA A 80 -21.30 8.61 25.83
CA ALA A 80 -22.06 9.47 24.94
C ALA A 80 -23.46 9.80 25.52
N ALA A 81 -24.18 8.78 26.01
CA ALA A 81 -25.50 8.96 26.62
C ALA A 81 -25.45 9.89 27.83
N LEU A 82 -24.50 9.62 28.74
CA LEU A 82 -24.30 10.45 29.95
C LEU A 82 -23.91 11.88 29.61
N ALA A 83 -23.03 12.07 28.62
CA ALA A 83 -22.58 13.40 28.20
C ALA A 83 -23.71 14.24 27.58
N LEU A 84 -24.55 13.63 26.74
CA LEU A 84 -25.69 14.32 26.13
C LEU A 84 -26.72 14.74 27.20
N VAL A 85 -27.07 13.83 28.12
CA VAL A 85 -28.00 14.13 29.22
C VAL A 85 -27.41 15.20 30.16
N ALA A 86 -26.15 15.05 30.54
CA ALA A 86 -25.47 16.00 31.43
C ALA A 86 -25.40 17.40 30.82
N ALA A 87 -25.07 17.54 29.53
CA ALA A 87 -25.02 18.82 28.84
C ALA A 87 -26.36 19.55 28.88
N ASP A 88 -27.47 18.85 28.62
CA ASP A 88 -28.83 19.40 28.65
C ASP A 88 -29.29 19.75 30.09
N VAL A 89 -29.01 18.89 31.05
CA VAL A 89 -29.42 19.13 32.48
C VAL A 89 -28.63 20.28 33.08
N LEU A 90 -27.33 20.33 32.87
CA LEU A 90 -26.47 21.42 33.36
C LEU A 90 -26.81 22.80 32.76
N THR A 91 -27.49 22.79 31.62
CA THR A 91 -27.93 24.02 30.95
C THR A 91 -29.42 24.35 31.22
N GLY A 92 -30.03 23.66 32.18
CA GLY A 92 -31.34 24.00 32.72
C GLY A 92 -32.51 23.17 32.17
N SER A 93 -32.27 22.12 31.40
CA SER A 93 -33.33 21.21 30.96
C SER A 93 -33.74 20.21 32.07
N SER A 94 -35.01 19.79 32.09
CA SER A 94 -35.46 18.74 33.01
C SER A 94 -34.92 17.36 32.61
N TRP A 95 -34.75 16.46 33.58
CA TRP A 95 -34.27 15.08 33.36
C TRP A 95 -35.08 14.32 32.30
N ASN A 96 -36.40 14.36 32.38
CA ASN A 96 -37.28 13.66 31.44
C ASN A 96 -37.08 14.17 30.00
N LYS A 97 -36.97 15.48 29.82
CA LYS A 97 -36.70 16.11 28.53
C LYS A 97 -35.33 15.66 27.99
N SER A 98 -34.29 15.78 28.80
CA SER A 98 -32.92 15.41 28.41
C SER A 98 -32.80 13.92 28.07
N ALA A 99 -33.42 13.04 28.82
CA ALA A 99 -33.44 11.61 28.55
C ALA A 99 -34.14 11.27 27.21
N MET A 100 -35.32 11.83 26.96
CA MET A 100 -36.06 11.62 25.72
C MET A 100 -35.26 12.13 24.49
N LEU A 101 -34.68 13.32 24.56
CA LEU A 101 -33.89 13.89 23.48
C LEU A 101 -32.62 13.03 23.22
N SER A 102 -32.00 12.54 24.29
CA SER A 102 -30.80 11.68 24.15
C SER A 102 -31.13 10.33 23.52
N ILE A 103 -32.29 9.73 23.85
CA ILE A 103 -32.77 8.48 23.21
C ILE A 103 -33.02 8.70 21.71
N CYS A 104 -33.65 9.80 21.32
CA CYS A 104 -33.84 10.13 19.91
C CYS A 104 -32.50 10.23 19.16
N ASN A 105 -31.56 10.97 19.71
CA ASN A 105 -30.23 11.17 19.13
C ASN A 105 -29.44 9.85 19.00
N LEU A 106 -29.33 9.09 20.09
CA LEU A 106 -28.62 7.83 20.11
C LEU A 106 -29.23 6.75 19.21
N GLY A 107 -30.56 6.74 19.07
CA GLY A 107 -31.26 5.84 18.15
C GLY A 107 -30.83 6.05 16.70
N GLY A 108 -30.83 7.30 16.24
CA GLY A 108 -30.34 7.63 14.89
C GLY A 108 -28.86 7.37 14.69
N ILE A 109 -28.01 7.76 15.65
CA ILE A 109 -26.57 7.47 15.61
C ILE A 109 -26.31 5.96 15.56
N GLY A 110 -27.04 5.16 16.37
CA GLY A 110 -26.92 3.71 16.41
C GLY A 110 -27.26 3.06 15.07
N LEU A 111 -28.39 3.44 14.47
CA LEU A 111 -28.78 2.95 13.15
C LEU A 111 -27.75 3.34 12.07
N GLY A 112 -27.34 4.60 12.04
CA GLY A 112 -26.34 5.12 11.11
C GLY A 112 -25.00 4.38 11.24
N TYR A 113 -24.55 4.10 12.46
CA TYR A 113 -23.35 3.31 12.72
C TYR A 113 -23.45 1.88 12.18
N VAL A 114 -24.53 1.16 12.53
CA VAL A 114 -24.74 -0.24 12.09
C VAL A 114 -24.76 -0.34 10.57
N LEU A 115 -25.49 0.56 9.90
CA LEU A 115 -25.54 0.59 8.44
C LEU A 115 -24.17 0.92 7.83
N SER A 116 -23.43 1.86 8.41
CA SER A 116 -22.10 2.24 7.95
C SER A 116 -21.09 1.10 8.05
N MET A 117 -21.23 0.21 9.03
CA MET A 117 -20.32 -0.93 9.16
C MET A 117 -20.45 -1.96 8.02
N ARG A 118 -21.52 -1.91 7.23
CA ARG A 118 -21.70 -2.72 6.01
C ARG A 118 -20.92 -2.16 4.81
N LEU A 119 -20.46 -0.92 4.87
CA LEU A 119 -19.65 -0.30 3.83
C LEU A 119 -18.17 -0.70 3.96
N THR A 120 -17.45 -0.68 2.82
CA THR A 120 -16.00 -0.87 2.84
C THR A 120 -15.29 0.29 3.57
N PRO A 121 -14.09 0.10 4.14
CA PRO A 121 -13.36 1.20 4.80
C PRO A 121 -13.15 2.43 3.91
N ARG A 122 -12.97 2.25 2.61
CA ARG A 122 -12.84 3.35 1.64
C ARG A 122 -14.14 4.12 1.46
N ASP A 123 -15.26 3.40 1.38
CA ASP A 123 -16.58 4.01 1.20
C ASP A 123 -17.01 4.80 2.43
N ARG A 124 -16.65 4.35 3.64
CA ARG A 124 -16.89 5.10 4.88
C ARG A 124 -16.24 6.47 4.92
N LEU A 125 -15.12 6.64 4.20
CA LEU A 125 -14.32 7.87 4.19
C LEU A 125 -14.59 8.78 2.98
N LEU A 126 -15.68 8.55 2.24
CA LEU A 126 -16.10 9.37 1.09
C LEU A 126 -15.05 9.47 -0.02
N GLN A 127 -14.21 8.45 -0.21
CA GLN A 127 -13.11 8.46 -1.18
C GLN A 127 -13.57 8.21 -2.63
N ARG A 128 -14.86 7.91 -2.85
CA ARG A 128 -15.47 7.68 -4.16
C ARG A 128 -16.80 8.42 -4.26
N PRO A 129 -17.21 8.86 -5.44
CA PRO A 129 -18.55 9.47 -5.62
C PRO A 129 -19.69 8.53 -5.21
N ALA A 130 -19.58 7.24 -5.51
CA ALA A 130 -20.56 6.23 -5.07
C ALA A 130 -20.67 6.13 -3.54
N SER A 131 -19.57 6.37 -2.82
CA SER A 131 -19.56 6.39 -1.35
C SER A 131 -20.41 7.53 -0.79
N LEU A 132 -20.45 8.67 -1.49
CA LEU A 132 -21.29 9.80 -1.08
C LEU A 132 -22.77 9.41 -1.13
N VAL A 133 -23.22 8.74 -2.19
CA VAL A 133 -24.61 8.27 -2.31
C VAL A 133 -24.94 7.27 -1.20
N ALA A 134 -24.05 6.31 -0.95
CA ALA A 134 -24.25 5.31 0.10
C ALA A 134 -24.34 5.96 1.50
N VAL A 135 -23.45 6.91 1.80
CA VAL A 135 -23.48 7.65 3.08
C VAL A 135 -24.70 8.54 3.18
N MET A 136 -25.16 9.16 2.07
CA MET A 136 -26.40 9.95 2.07
C MET A 136 -27.63 9.09 2.37
N LEU A 137 -27.70 7.88 1.83
CA LEU A 137 -28.80 6.95 2.16
C LEU A 137 -28.76 6.53 3.64
N ILE A 138 -27.58 6.33 4.21
CA ILE A 138 -27.41 6.02 5.64
C ILE A 138 -27.84 7.20 6.50
N ILE A 139 -27.41 8.42 6.16
CA ILE A 139 -27.82 9.65 6.84
C ILE A 139 -29.35 9.81 6.77
N LEU A 140 -29.95 9.58 5.62
CA LEU A 140 -31.38 9.65 5.45
C LEU A 140 -32.12 8.66 6.39
N ALA A 141 -31.65 7.41 6.43
CA ALA A 141 -32.23 6.39 7.31
C ALA A 141 -32.08 6.75 8.80
N ALA A 142 -30.89 7.22 9.21
CA ALA A 142 -30.66 7.69 10.57
C ALA A 142 -31.53 8.89 10.92
N SER A 143 -31.65 9.88 10.04
CA SER A 143 -32.46 11.08 10.23
C SER A 143 -33.96 10.75 10.28
N LEU A 144 -34.45 9.81 9.48
CA LEU A 144 -35.85 9.35 9.52
C LEU A 144 -36.19 8.73 10.89
N LEU A 145 -35.29 7.89 11.42
CA LEU A 145 -35.51 7.30 12.76
C LEU A 145 -35.50 8.38 13.85
N THR A 146 -34.48 9.24 13.87
CA THR A 146 -34.40 10.36 14.82
C THR A 146 -35.63 11.25 14.73
N SER A 147 -36.11 11.54 13.52
CA SER A 147 -37.27 12.41 13.29
C SER A 147 -38.60 11.78 13.74
N LEU A 148 -38.75 10.47 13.57
CA LEU A 148 -39.92 9.74 14.08
C LEU A 148 -39.99 9.79 15.61
N LEU A 149 -38.87 9.53 16.29
CA LEU A 149 -38.74 9.62 17.74
C LEU A 149 -38.91 11.07 18.23
N GLY A 150 -38.27 12.03 17.50
CA GLY A 150 -38.38 13.46 17.78
C GLY A 150 -39.78 14.04 17.60
N ALA A 151 -40.55 13.56 16.63
CA ALA A 151 -41.93 13.93 16.44
C ALA A 151 -42.79 13.53 17.64
N MET A 152 -42.59 12.32 18.15
CA MET A 152 -43.26 11.86 19.38
C MET A 152 -42.87 12.75 20.58
N THR A 153 -41.58 13.07 20.72
CA THR A 153 -41.09 13.98 21.75
C THR A 153 -41.72 15.37 21.63
N THR A 154 -41.93 15.85 20.40
CA THR A 154 -42.59 17.14 20.14
C THR A 154 -44.03 17.15 20.63
N VAL A 155 -44.77 16.07 20.43
CA VAL A 155 -46.15 15.94 20.95
C VAL A 155 -46.17 15.89 22.48
N PHE A 156 -45.33 15.04 23.10
CA PHE A 156 -45.37 14.81 24.55
C PHE A 156 -44.76 15.96 25.38
N LEU A 157 -43.72 16.62 24.92
CA LEU A 157 -43.01 17.63 25.70
C LEU A 157 -43.30 19.08 25.29
N PHE A 158 -43.64 19.29 24.03
CA PHE A 158 -43.84 20.64 23.48
C PHE A 158 -45.30 20.88 23.03
N HIS A 159 -46.19 19.90 23.19
CA HIS A 159 -47.60 19.96 22.78
C HIS A 159 -47.80 20.39 21.31
N GLY A 160 -46.82 20.09 20.45
CA GLY A 160 -46.82 20.43 19.03
C GLY A 160 -47.49 19.37 18.17
N GLY A 161 -47.73 19.67 16.90
CA GLY A 161 -48.28 18.72 15.93
C GLY A 161 -47.25 17.68 15.49
N LEU A 162 -47.67 16.40 15.37
CA LEU A 162 -46.79 15.28 15.00
C LEU A 162 -46.09 15.50 13.65
N ALA A 163 -46.86 15.87 12.61
CA ALA A 163 -46.31 16.10 11.28
C ALA A 163 -45.32 17.28 11.25
N HIS A 164 -45.67 18.38 11.91
CA HIS A 164 -44.78 19.54 12.02
C HIS A 164 -43.47 19.15 12.73
N GLY A 165 -43.54 18.46 13.85
CA GLY A 165 -42.37 17.96 14.57
C GLY A 165 -41.50 17.07 13.69
N PHE A 166 -42.10 16.11 12.98
CA PHE A 166 -41.37 15.21 12.08
C PHE A 166 -40.55 15.96 11.02
N PHE A 167 -41.15 16.91 10.30
CA PHE A 167 -40.46 17.63 9.26
C PHE A 167 -39.38 18.60 9.79
N VAL A 168 -39.61 19.24 10.94
CA VAL A 168 -38.62 20.11 11.59
C VAL A 168 -37.41 19.30 12.03
N TRP A 169 -37.60 18.15 12.67
CA TRP A 169 -36.51 17.25 13.07
C TRP A 169 -35.77 16.70 11.86
N LEU A 170 -36.46 16.24 10.83
CA LEU A 170 -35.85 15.68 9.63
C LEU A 170 -34.96 16.70 8.93
N ALA A 171 -35.44 17.92 8.76
CA ALA A 171 -34.65 18.97 8.12
C ALA A 171 -33.43 19.37 8.94
N ALA A 172 -33.58 19.46 10.27
CA ALA A 172 -32.45 19.78 11.14
C ALA A 172 -31.38 18.67 11.14
N GLU A 173 -31.79 17.41 11.26
CA GLU A 173 -30.88 16.27 11.27
C GLU A 173 -30.14 16.12 9.94
N LEU A 174 -30.84 16.14 8.82
CA LEU A 174 -30.25 16.07 7.49
C LEU A 174 -29.23 17.19 7.29
N ALA A 175 -29.56 18.44 7.68
CA ALA A 175 -28.65 19.57 7.57
C ALA A 175 -27.35 19.32 8.33
N ASN A 176 -27.46 18.94 9.58
CA ASN A 176 -26.30 18.72 10.44
C ASN A 176 -25.42 17.57 9.92
N TYR A 177 -26.03 16.46 9.51
CA TYR A 177 -25.24 15.36 8.95
C TYR A 177 -24.57 15.72 7.63
N ILE A 178 -25.26 16.34 6.68
CA ILE A 178 -24.69 16.68 5.36
C ILE A 178 -23.50 17.62 5.48
N VAL A 179 -23.57 18.55 6.41
CA VAL A 179 -22.55 19.61 6.55
C VAL A 179 -21.39 19.18 7.45
N ILE A 180 -21.66 18.47 8.54
CA ILE A 180 -20.65 18.17 9.57
C ILE A 180 -19.98 16.83 9.37
N LEU A 181 -20.76 15.78 9.00
CA LEU A 181 -20.25 14.43 8.89
C LEU A 181 -19.08 14.31 7.90
N PRO A 182 -19.10 14.93 6.70
CA PRO A 182 -17.98 14.85 5.77
C PRO A 182 -16.65 15.35 6.36
N ILE A 183 -16.67 16.39 7.19
CA ILE A 183 -15.47 16.89 7.86
C ILE A 183 -14.90 15.82 8.79
N VAL A 184 -15.74 15.25 9.66
CA VAL A 184 -15.27 14.26 10.63
C VAL A 184 -14.72 13.02 9.93
N LEU A 185 -15.33 12.59 8.83
CA LEU A 185 -14.89 11.44 8.05
C LEU A 185 -13.59 11.71 7.30
N THR A 186 -13.39 12.92 6.77
CA THR A 186 -12.30 13.23 5.84
C THR A 186 -11.14 13.99 6.49
N PHE A 187 -11.30 14.50 7.71
CA PHE A 187 -10.27 15.30 8.39
C PHE A 187 -8.97 14.49 8.54
N PRO A 188 -7.83 15.01 8.06
CA PRO A 188 -6.57 14.29 8.12
C PRO A 188 -6.12 14.09 9.58
N GLY A 189 -5.57 12.92 9.89
CA GLY A 189 -5.01 12.66 11.22
C GLY A 189 -3.83 13.59 11.53
N PRO A 190 -3.44 13.74 12.83
CA PRO A 190 -2.42 14.71 13.26
C PRO A 190 -1.09 14.62 12.50
N ALA A 191 -0.65 13.40 12.20
CA ALA A 191 0.59 13.18 11.44
C ALA A 191 0.49 13.68 9.97
N ALA A 192 -0.69 13.59 9.35
CA ALA A 192 -0.90 14.08 7.99
C ALA A 192 -1.01 15.62 7.97
N VAL A 193 -1.62 16.21 8.99
CA VAL A 193 -1.66 17.67 9.17
C VAL A 193 -0.24 18.20 9.34
N ARG A 194 0.57 17.59 10.21
CA ARG A 194 1.96 17.99 10.44
C ARG A 194 2.78 17.94 9.15
N ARG A 195 2.73 16.83 8.40
CA ARG A 195 3.41 16.70 7.10
C ARG A 195 2.96 17.75 6.09
N ARG A 196 1.68 18.14 6.09
CA ARG A 196 1.16 19.18 5.21
C ARG A 196 1.69 20.56 5.60
N LEU A 197 1.75 20.86 6.89
CA LEU A 197 2.34 22.10 7.40
C LEU A 197 3.84 22.20 7.11
N GLU A 198 4.59 21.11 7.25
CA GLU A 198 6.01 21.04 6.89
C GLU A 198 6.22 21.30 5.40
N ARG A 199 5.39 20.73 4.52
CA ARG A 199 5.43 21.02 3.07
C ARG A 199 5.11 22.47 2.74
N LEU A 200 4.10 23.05 3.38
CA LEU A 200 3.75 24.46 3.18
C LEU A 200 4.86 25.41 3.64
N ARG A 201 5.61 25.05 4.67
CA ARG A 201 6.80 25.80 5.12
C ARG A 201 7.97 25.68 4.15
N ALA A 202 8.18 24.48 3.59
CA ALA A 202 9.26 24.24 2.64
C ALA A 202 9.00 24.85 1.25
N SER A 203 7.74 24.91 0.85
CA SER A 203 7.32 25.44 -0.45
C SER A 203 6.04 26.26 -0.26
N PRO A 204 6.15 27.58 -0.07
CA PRO A 204 4.98 28.44 0.11
C PRO A 204 4.10 28.39 -1.14
N PRO A 205 2.76 28.42 -0.97
CA PRO A 205 1.82 28.35 -2.09
C PRO A 205 2.02 29.54 -3.04
N ARG A 206 1.94 29.28 -4.32
CA ARG A 206 1.96 30.34 -5.36
C ARG A 206 0.63 31.09 -5.34
N LEU A 207 0.62 32.29 -5.88
CA LEU A 207 -0.61 33.10 -5.96
C LEU A 207 -1.76 32.35 -6.67
N GLY A 208 -1.44 31.57 -7.70
CA GLY A 208 -2.40 30.70 -8.40
C GLY A 208 -3.04 29.64 -7.52
N ASP A 209 -2.30 29.11 -6.54
CA ASP A 209 -2.80 28.07 -5.61
C ASP A 209 -3.76 28.67 -4.55
N THR A 210 -3.68 29.95 -4.27
CA THR A 210 -4.54 30.66 -3.30
C THR A 210 -5.76 31.32 -3.94
N ALA A 211 -5.76 31.51 -5.25
CA ALA A 211 -6.83 32.19 -5.99
C ALA A 211 -8.24 31.59 -5.76
N PRO A 212 -8.46 30.25 -5.73
CA PRO A 212 -9.77 29.69 -5.46
C PRO A 212 -10.29 30.08 -4.07
N LEU A 213 -9.42 30.07 -3.04
CA LEU A 213 -9.78 30.45 -1.68
C LEU A 213 -10.12 31.93 -1.57
N LEU A 214 -9.32 32.79 -2.20
CA LEU A 214 -9.57 34.24 -2.22
C LEU A 214 -10.89 34.56 -2.94
N SER A 215 -11.16 33.91 -4.07
CA SER A 215 -12.44 34.01 -4.78
C SER A 215 -13.61 33.58 -3.89
N TYR A 216 -13.47 32.47 -3.17
CA TYR A 216 -14.50 32.01 -2.24
C TYR A 216 -14.76 33.03 -1.12
N LEU A 217 -13.73 33.53 -0.48
CA LEU A 217 -13.85 34.53 0.59
C LEU A 217 -14.49 35.84 0.09
N ALA A 218 -14.11 36.29 -1.09
CA ALA A 218 -14.71 37.48 -1.71
C ALA A 218 -16.21 37.26 -2.01
N CYS A 219 -16.58 36.12 -2.62
CA CYS A 219 -17.96 35.78 -2.87
C CYS A 219 -18.78 35.65 -1.56
N LEU A 220 -18.17 35.06 -0.53
CA LEU A 220 -18.82 34.92 0.78
C LEU A 220 -19.09 36.30 1.43
N ALA A 221 -18.14 37.24 1.33
CA ALA A 221 -18.29 38.59 1.83
C ALA A 221 -19.35 39.41 1.07
N MET A 222 -19.62 39.06 -0.18
CA MET A 222 -20.67 39.69 -0.99
C MET A 222 -22.09 39.28 -0.61
N VAL A 223 -22.27 38.11 0.02
CA VAL A 223 -23.61 37.55 0.38
C VAL A 223 -24.43 38.53 1.22
N PRO A 224 -23.94 39.08 2.35
CA PRO A 224 -24.71 40.04 3.14
C PRO A 224 -24.86 41.43 2.44
N ILE A 225 -23.97 41.81 1.52
CA ILE A 225 -24.02 43.08 0.82
C ILE A 225 -25.13 43.07 -0.24
N VAL A 226 -25.22 42.01 -1.01
CA VAL A 226 -26.23 41.90 -2.09
C VAL A 226 -27.60 41.54 -1.51
N GLY A 227 -27.64 40.66 -0.50
CA GLY A 227 -28.87 40.24 0.16
C GLY A 227 -29.76 39.39 -0.72
N GLY A 228 -30.87 38.91 -0.12
CA GLY A 228 -31.87 38.07 -0.80
C GLY A 228 -31.46 36.61 -1.01
N PRO A 229 -32.42 35.71 -1.35
CA PRO A 229 -32.15 34.27 -1.49
C PRO A 229 -31.12 33.90 -2.56
N GLY A 230 -31.06 34.70 -3.64
CA GLY A 230 -30.13 34.47 -4.74
C GLY A 230 -28.65 34.71 -4.38
N ALA A 231 -28.39 35.56 -3.39
CA ALA A 231 -27.02 35.84 -2.94
C ALA A 231 -26.32 34.59 -2.37
N LEU A 232 -27.08 33.61 -1.88
CA LEU A 232 -26.57 32.34 -1.37
C LEU A 232 -25.89 31.49 -2.45
N ALA A 233 -26.16 31.74 -3.72
CA ALA A 233 -25.52 31.03 -4.83
C ALA A 233 -24.13 31.57 -5.19
N PHE A 234 -23.75 32.79 -4.80
CA PHE A 234 -22.48 33.41 -5.19
C PHE A 234 -21.23 32.59 -4.80
N PRO A 235 -21.13 32.00 -3.59
CA PRO A 235 -19.96 31.22 -3.24
C PRO A 235 -19.84 29.88 -3.96
N VAL A 236 -20.89 29.37 -4.60
CA VAL A 236 -20.95 28.02 -5.17
C VAL A 236 -19.90 27.77 -6.24
N PRO A 237 -19.74 28.63 -7.27
CA PRO A 237 -18.69 28.42 -8.29
C PRO A 237 -17.29 28.40 -7.68
N SER A 238 -17.03 29.27 -6.72
CA SER A 238 -15.72 29.33 -6.03
C SER A 238 -15.50 28.13 -5.11
N LEU A 239 -16.53 27.60 -4.46
CA LEU A 239 -16.48 26.35 -3.70
C LEU A 239 -16.17 25.15 -4.60
N LEU A 240 -16.75 25.09 -5.78
CA LEU A 240 -16.44 24.05 -6.77
C LEU A 240 -14.99 24.17 -7.25
N TRP A 241 -14.51 25.39 -7.49
CA TRP A 241 -13.10 25.60 -7.83
C TRP A 241 -12.17 25.16 -6.68
N CYS A 242 -12.50 25.48 -5.44
CA CYS A 242 -11.77 24.96 -4.28
C CYS A 242 -11.79 23.42 -4.20
N ALA A 243 -12.93 22.80 -4.53
CA ALA A 243 -13.07 21.35 -4.54
C ALA A 243 -12.17 20.66 -5.57
N LEU A 244 -12.02 21.27 -6.74
CA LEU A 244 -11.10 20.81 -7.79
C LEU A 244 -9.63 20.95 -7.38
N THR A 245 -9.31 21.94 -6.53
CA THR A 245 -7.91 22.31 -6.22
C THR A 245 -7.39 21.71 -4.91
N TYR A 246 -8.18 21.76 -3.83
CA TYR A 246 -7.64 21.50 -2.47
C TYR A 246 -7.91 20.10 -1.93
N GLY A 247 -8.76 19.33 -2.60
CA GLY A 247 -9.14 17.98 -2.19
C GLY A 247 -10.21 17.93 -1.10
N LEU A 248 -10.64 16.71 -0.76
CA LEU A 248 -11.87 16.40 -0.04
C LEU A 248 -11.95 17.02 1.36
N ALA A 249 -10.89 16.93 2.17
CA ALA A 249 -10.89 17.47 3.53
C ALA A 249 -11.03 18.99 3.57
N ALA A 250 -10.30 19.71 2.71
CA ALA A 250 -10.39 21.16 2.63
C ALA A 250 -11.77 21.60 2.11
N SER A 251 -12.28 20.91 1.09
CA SER A 251 -13.61 21.18 0.54
C SER A 251 -14.70 20.99 1.60
N SER A 252 -14.60 19.95 2.44
CA SER A 252 -15.55 19.74 3.55
C SER A 252 -15.52 20.88 4.56
N VAL A 253 -14.33 21.39 4.90
CA VAL A 253 -14.19 22.55 5.81
C VAL A 253 -14.79 23.81 5.20
N LEU A 254 -14.52 24.09 3.92
CA LEU A 254 -15.07 25.26 3.22
C LEU A 254 -16.60 25.15 3.07
N THR A 255 -17.12 23.97 2.81
CA THR A 255 -18.56 23.71 2.77
C THR A 255 -19.22 23.96 4.13
N LEU A 256 -18.59 23.55 5.24
CA LEU A 256 -19.09 23.88 6.57
C LEU A 256 -19.09 25.40 6.81
N SER A 257 -17.99 26.09 6.44
CA SER A 257 -17.92 27.54 6.61
C SER A 257 -19.01 28.26 5.80
N PHE A 258 -19.32 27.78 4.60
CA PHE A 258 -20.43 28.26 3.78
C PHE A 258 -21.79 28.05 4.48
N ALA A 259 -22.04 26.86 4.98
CA ALA A 259 -23.30 26.54 5.64
C ALA A 259 -23.50 27.38 6.93
N ILE A 260 -22.45 27.53 7.74
CA ILE A 260 -22.51 28.36 8.95
C ILE A 260 -22.76 29.82 8.60
N SER A 261 -21.99 30.39 7.67
CA SER A 261 -22.18 31.80 7.28
C SER A 261 -23.55 32.07 6.68
N THR A 262 -24.10 31.10 5.93
CA THR A 262 -25.46 31.20 5.39
C THR A 262 -26.51 31.17 6.51
N LEU A 263 -26.37 30.28 7.49
CA LEU A 263 -27.28 30.22 8.64
C LEU A 263 -27.19 31.50 9.49
N VAL A 264 -25.99 32.04 9.69
CA VAL A 264 -25.80 33.31 10.42
C VAL A 264 -26.41 34.49 9.66
N ALA A 265 -26.13 34.60 8.36
CA ALA A 265 -26.69 35.66 7.52
C ALA A 265 -28.24 35.61 7.54
N LEU A 266 -28.78 34.40 7.49
CA LEU A 266 -30.22 34.19 7.57
C LEU A 266 -30.81 34.61 8.93
N SER A 267 -30.16 34.24 10.04
CA SER A 267 -30.63 34.61 11.38
C SER A 267 -30.62 36.14 11.59
N ILE A 268 -29.66 36.85 11.04
CA ILE A 268 -29.58 38.32 11.10
C ILE A 268 -30.70 38.97 10.27
N THR A 269 -30.95 38.45 9.05
CA THR A 269 -31.95 39.00 8.16
C THR A 269 -33.39 38.68 8.63
N THR A 270 -33.60 37.51 9.29
CA THR A 270 -34.94 37.12 9.80
C THR A 270 -35.33 37.81 11.10
N GLN A 271 -34.39 38.36 11.90
CA GLN A 271 -34.75 39.19 13.04
C GLN A 271 -35.52 40.46 12.65
N GLY A 272 -35.39 40.92 11.39
CA GLY A 272 -36.18 42.01 10.83
C GLY A 272 -37.46 41.59 10.06
N MET A 273 -37.65 40.29 9.82
CA MET A 273 -38.78 39.80 8.99
C MET A 273 -39.60 38.76 9.77
N ASN A 274 -40.55 39.25 10.58
CA ASN A 274 -41.48 38.44 11.38
C ASN A 274 -42.44 37.59 10.54
N HIS A 275 -42.15 37.29 9.25
CA HIS A 275 -43.11 36.71 8.31
C HIS A 275 -42.66 35.47 7.54
N LEU A 276 -41.47 34.90 7.82
CA LEU A 276 -41.10 33.63 7.17
C LEU A 276 -41.92 32.48 7.79
N SER A 277 -42.66 31.78 6.95
CA SER A 277 -43.34 30.55 7.37
C SER A 277 -42.33 29.44 7.69
N SER A 278 -42.76 28.49 8.51
CA SER A 278 -41.94 27.27 8.78
C SER A 278 -41.58 26.51 7.50
N LEU A 279 -42.37 26.61 6.44
CA LEU A 279 -42.10 26.02 5.13
C LEU A 279 -41.00 26.77 4.39
N ASP A 280 -40.92 28.09 4.48
CA ASP A 280 -39.83 28.89 3.86
C ASP A 280 -38.48 28.57 4.49
N LEU A 281 -38.47 28.42 5.82
CA LEU A 281 -37.25 28.04 6.57
C LEU A 281 -36.81 26.61 6.22
N LEU A 282 -37.75 25.69 6.05
CA LEU A 282 -37.47 24.33 5.61
C LEU A 282 -36.90 24.30 4.18
N SER A 283 -37.53 25.00 3.24
CA SER A 283 -37.09 25.12 1.85
C SER A 283 -35.65 25.65 1.75
N LEU A 284 -35.34 26.69 2.54
CA LEU A 284 -34.03 27.31 2.54
C LEU A 284 -32.94 26.39 3.12
N ARG A 285 -33.24 25.68 4.21
CA ARG A 285 -32.32 24.66 4.78
C ARG A 285 -32.03 23.55 3.78
N LEU A 286 -33.08 23.03 3.10
CA LEU A 286 -32.91 22.03 2.05
C LEU A 286 -32.06 22.57 0.88
N GLY A 287 -32.27 23.83 0.47
CA GLY A 287 -31.50 24.48 -0.57
C GLY A 287 -30.00 24.53 -0.22
N VAL A 288 -29.66 25.00 1.00
CA VAL A 288 -28.26 25.05 1.48
C VAL A 288 -27.62 23.66 1.52
N MET A 289 -28.37 22.64 1.95
CA MET A 289 -27.89 21.25 1.98
C MET A 289 -27.56 20.73 0.60
N LEU A 290 -28.46 20.92 -0.38
CA LEU A 290 -28.23 20.46 -1.76
C LEU A 290 -27.02 21.16 -2.39
N VAL A 291 -26.88 22.46 -2.14
CA VAL A 291 -25.70 23.22 -2.58
C VAL A 291 -24.41 22.68 -1.94
N ALA A 292 -24.45 22.33 -0.65
CA ALA A 292 -23.29 21.78 0.07
C ALA A 292 -22.82 20.42 -0.44
N LEU A 293 -23.68 19.62 -1.06
CA LEU A 293 -23.32 18.30 -1.58
C LEU A 293 -22.44 18.38 -2.83
N ALA A 294 -22.64 19.36 -3.70
CA ALA A 294 -21.93 19.46 -4.97
C ALA A 294 -20.39 19.57 -4.82
N PRO A 295 -19.83 20.46 -3.99
CA PRO A 295 -18.39 20.54 -3.76
C PRO A 295 -17.79 19.25 -3.17
N ILE A 296 -18.53 18.57 -2.31
CA ILE A 296 -18.10 17.30 -1.69
C ILE A 296 -18.07 16.19 -2.75
N ALA A 297 -19.10 16.13 -3.62
CA ALA A 297 -19.17 15.17 -4.71
C ALA A 297 -18.01 15.37 -5.71
N VAL A 298 -17.74 16.63 -6.10
CA VAL A 298 -16.63 16.97 -6.98
C VAL A 298 -15.29 16.61 -6.34
N ALA A 299 -15.08 16.97 -5.07
CA ALA A 299 -13.84 16.66 -4.36
C ALA A 299 -13.61 15.14 -4.19
N SER A 300 -14.69 14.37 -3.98
CA SER A 300 -14.64 12.91 -3.92
C SER A 300 -14.27 12.30 -5.27
N ALA A 301 -14.85 12.81 -6.38
CA ALA A 301 -14.51 12.39 -7.73
C ALA A 301 -13.06 12.70 -8.09
N MET A 302 -12.56 13.87 -7.68
CA MET A 302 -11.15 14.24 -7.88
C MET A 302 -10.20 13.38 -7.05
N ALA A 303 -10.60 12.97 -5.84
CA ALA A 303 -9.80 12.06 -5.01
C ALA A 303 -9.65 10.69 -5.68
N GLU A 304 -10.75 10.10 -6.18
CA GLU A 304 -10.73 8.83 -6.92
C GLU A 304 -9.90 8.95 -8.22
N ARG A 305 -10.12 10.00 -9.00
CA ARG A 305 -9.34 10.25 -10.22
C ARG A 305 -7.84 10.32 -9.94
N ASN A 306 -7.43 11.05 -8.91
CA ASN A 306 -6.02 11.19 -8.55
C ASN A 306 -5.40 9.86 -8.10
N GLU A 307 -6.16 9.03 -7.36
CA GLU A 307 -5.72 7.68 -6.99
C GLU A 307 -5.53 6.79 -8.23
N LEU A 308 -6.49 6.79 -9.15
CA LEU A 308 -6.41 6.01 -10.40
C LEU A 308 -5.25 6.49 -11.28
N LEU A 309 -5.02 7.79 -11.38
CA LEU A 309 -3.88 8.34 -12.13
C LEU A 309 -2.54 7.91 -11.50
N ALA A 310 -2.43 7.93 -10.18
CA ALA A 310 -1.22 7.48 -9.49
C ALA A 310 -0.95 5.99 -9.71
N GLN A 311 -1.99 5.14 -9.67
CA GLN A 311 -1.89 3.71 -9.98
C GLN A 311 -1.48 3.46 -11.44
N ALA A 312 -2.10 4.17 -12.38
CA ALA A 312 -1.76 4.07 -13.81
C ALA A 312 -0.32 4.51 -14.10
N GLN A 313 0.15 5.59 -13.48
CA GLN A 313 1.53 6.06 -13.60
C GLN A 313 2.53 5.06 -13.02
N ALA A 314 2.23 4.46 -11.86
CA ALA A 314 3.08 3.43 -11.25
C ALA A 314 3.17 2.17 -12.14
N ALA A 315 2.03 1.70 -12.65
CA ALA A 315 1.98 0.55 -13.58
C ALA A 315 2.74 0.84 -14.89
N ARG A 316 2.58 2.04 -15.45
CA ARG A 316 3.31 2.47 -16.66
C ARG A 316 4.82 2.49 -16.42
N LYS A 317 5.27 3.05 -15.30
CA LYS A 317 6.69 3.10 -14.96
C LYS A 317 7.28 1.70 -14.83
N ALA A 318 6.59 0.79 -14.14
CA ALA A 318 7.02 -0.60 -14.03
C ALA A 318 7.10 -1.31 -15.40
N ALA A 319 6.15 -1.05 -16.30
CA ALA A 319 6.17 -1.61 -17.65
C ALA A 319 7.32 -1.03 -18.50
N GLU A 320 7.60 0.28 -18.39
CA GLU A 320 8.73 0.94 -19.07
C GLU A 320 10.07 0.39 -18.60
N GLU A 321 10.25 0.18 -17.29
CA GLU A 321 11.44 -0.43 -16.69
C GLU A 321 11.65 -1.88 -17.16
N ALA A 322 10.59 -2.69 -17.18
CA ALA A 322 10.63 -4.06 -17.69
C ALA A 322 10.98 -4.11 -19.19
N MET A 323 10.43 -3.20 -20.00
CA MET A 323 10.72 -3.11 -21.42
C MET A 323 12.17 -2.66 -21.70
N ALA A 324 12.68 -1.72 -20.93
CA ALA A 324 14.08 -1.27 -21.02
C ALA A 324 15.05 -2.41 -20.68
N ALA A 325 14.78 -3.17 -19.61
CA ALA A 325 15.57 -4.34 -19.25
C ALA A 325 15.56 -5.40 -20.37
N ARG A 326 14.39 -5.70 -20.95
CA ARG A 326 14.27 -6.63 -22.06
C ARG A 326 15.04 -6.17 -23.33
N THR A 327 15.01 -4.87 -23.64
CA THR A 327 15.73 -4.32 -24.79
C THR A 327 17.25 -4.42 -24.59
N LEU A 328 17.74 -4.10 -23.40
CA LEU A 328 19.16 -4.24 -23.05
C LEU A 328 19.61 -5.69 -23.18
N LEU A 329 18.78 -6.63 -22.71
CA LEU A 329 18.98 -8.06 -22.82
C LEU A 329 19.18 -8.48 -24.28
N LEU A 330 18.25 -8.13 -25.16
CA LEU A 330 18.32 -8.48 -26.58
C LEU A 330 19.56 -7.89 -27.26
N ALA A 331 19.92 -6.65 -26.93
CA ALA A 331 21.10 -5.99 -27.49
C ALA A 331 22.41 -6.69 -27.06
N THR A 332 22.52 -7.04 -25.79
CA THR A 332 23.66 -7.79 -25.26
C THR A 332 23.78 -9.16 -25.93
N MET A 333 22.68 -9.91 -26.01
CA MET A 333 22.64 -11.20 -26.70
C MET A 333 23.10 -11.11 -28.15
N ALA A 334 22.59 -10.15 -28.90
CA ALA A 334 22.96 -9.98 -30.31
C ALA A 334 24.47 -9.74 -30.46
N HIS A 335 25.08 -8.96 -29.54
CA HIS A 335 26.52 -8.72 -29.54
C HIS A 335 27.31 -10.00 -29.27
N GLU A 336 26.87 -10.74 -28.26
CA GLU A 336 27.58 -11.92 -27.77
C GLU A 336 27.43 -13.13 -28.70
N LEU A 337 26.35 -13.26 -29.43
CA LEU A 337 26.21 -14.24 -30.48
C LEU A 337 27.04 -13.91 -31.72
N ARG A 338 27.21 -12.62 -32.02
CA ARG A 338 27.94 -12.16 -33.20
C ARG A 338 29.43 -12.51 -33.10
N SER A 339 30.07 -12.41 -31.92
CA SER A 339 31.51 -12.64 -31.72
C SER A 339 31.96 -14.04 -32.10
N PRO A 340 31.42 -15.15 -31.50
CA PRO A 340 31.80 -16.51 -31.88
C PRO A 340 31.42 -16.84 -33.34
N LEU A 341 30.27 -16.33 -33.79
CA LEU A 341 29.85 -16.53 -35.19
C LEU A 341 30.87 -15.89 -36.17
N THR A 342 31.38 -14.69 -35.85
CA THR A 342 32.40 -14.01 -36.65
C THR A 342 33.71 -14.81 -36.67
N ALA A 343 34.09 -15.42 -35.54
CA ALA A 343 35.29 -16.29 -35.47
C ALA A 343 35.08 -17.55 -36.34
N VAL A 344 33.95 -18.23 -36.22
CA VAL A 344 33.60 -19.40 -37.05
C VAL A 344 33.67 -19.05 -38.54
N VAL A 345 32.97 -18.02 -38.97
CA VAL A 345 32.93 -17.60 -40.40
C VAL A 345 34.32 -17.12 -40.87
N GLY A 346 35.02 -16.36 -40.04
CA GLY A 346 36.33 -15.83 -40.39
C GLY A 346 37.40 -16.92 -40.58
N PHE A 347 37.55 -17.80 -39.59
CA PHE A 347 38.54 -18.88 -39.65
C PHE A 347 38.20 -19.94 -40.71
N SER A 348 36.94 -20.37 -40.80
CA SER A 348 36.50 -21.28 -41.86
C SER A 348 36.71 -20.67 -43.25
N GLY A 349 36.46 -19.38 -43.42
CA GLY A 349 36.69 -18.66 -44.67
C GLY A 349 38.19 -18.57 -45.03
N MET A 350 39.10 -18.39 -44.07
CA MET A 350 40.53 -18.41 -44.27
C MET A 350 41.04 -19.82 -44.65
N MET A 351 40.47 -20.87 -44.07
CA MET A 351 40.79 -22.25 -44.44
C MET A 351 40.29 -22.56 -45.87
N ALA A 352 39.06 -22.21 -46.19
CA ALA A 352 38.45 -22.43 -47.52
C ALA A 352 39.23 -21.72 -48.66
N LYS A 353 39.73 -20.51 -48.39
CA LYS A 353 40.51 -19.72 -49.36
C LYS A 353 42.00 -20.11 -49.40
N GLN A 354 42.43 -21.07 -48.58
CA GLN A 354 43.83 -21.47 -48.44
C GLN A 354 44.77 -20.29 -48.22
N SER A 355 44.34 -19.30 -47.41
CA SER A 355 45.00 -18.01 -47.21
C SER A 355 46.46 -18.12 -46.68
N LEU A 356 46.85 -19.27 -46.14
CA LEU A 356 48.20 -19.55 -45.61
C LEU A 356 48.91 -20.66 -46.41
N GLY A 357 48.40 -21.02 -47.59
CA GLY A 357 48.91 -22.12 -48.43
C GLY A 357 47.92 -23.33 -48.47
N PRO A 358 48.35 -24.48 -49.06
CA PRO A 358 47.52 -25.67 -49.18
C PRO A 358 46.96 -26.19 -47.86
N VAL A 359 45.79 -26.83 -47.89
CA VAL A 359 45.19 -27.50 -46.71
C VAL A 359 46.17 -28.54 -46.20
N GLY A 360 46.65 -28.41 -44.96
CA GLY A 360 47.72 -29.17 -44.33
C GLY A 360 48.74 -28.25 -43.61
N HIS A 361 48.70 -26.94 -43.81
CA HIS A 361 49.49 -26.01 -43.03
C HIS A 361 49.15 -26.08 -41.54
N PRO A 362 50.13 -26.17 -40.62
CA PRO A 362 49.86 -26.37 -39.17
C PRO A 362 48.86 -25.41 -38.56
N LYS A 363 48.84 -24.17 -39.00
CA LYS A 363 47.87 -23.17 -38.50
C LYS A 363 46.40 -23.47 -38.83
N TYR A 364 46.11 -24.35 -39.77
CA TYR A 364 44.70 -24.75 -40.03
C TYR A 364 44.17 -25.65 -38.93
N LEU A 365 45.01 -26.36 -38.19
CA LEU A 365 44.60 -27.08 -37.01
C LEU A 365 44.17 -26.12 -35.89
N ASP A 366 44.94 -25.05 -35.69
CA ASP A 366 44.61 -23.98 -34.72
C ASP A 366 43.25 -23.31 -35.10
N TYR A 367 43.04 -23.08 -36.40
CA TYR A 367 41.78 -22.51 -36.89
C TYR A 367 40.57 -23.46 -36.68
N ALA A 368 40.76 -24.75 -36.93
CA ALA A 368 39.75 -25.76 -36.71
C ALA A 368 39.40 -25.87 -35.21
N GLN A 369 40.39 -25.86 -34.32
CA GLN A 369 40.20 -25.83 -32.88
C GLN A 369 39.47 -24.57 -32.41
N THR A 370 39.80 -23.40 -32.97
CA THR A 370 39.11 -22.15 -32.65
C THR A 370 37.66 -22.17 -33.12
N ILE A 371 37.36 -22.74 -34.28
CA ILE A 371 35.99 -22.92 -34.78
C ILE A 371 35.19 -23.85 -33.87
N GLU A 372 35.80 -24.97 -33.45
CA GLU A 372 35.20 -25.93 -32.53
C GLU A 372 34.88 -25.27 -31.18
N MET A 373 35.82 -24.57 -30.57
CA MET A 373 35.61 -23.82 -29.34
C MET A 373 34.51 -22.77 -29.47
N ALA A 374 34.53 -21.99 -30.55
CA ALA A 374 33.51 -20.96 -30.79
C ALA A 374 32.13 -21.56 -31.02
N GLY A 375 32.05 -22.68 -31.74
CA GLY A 375 30.79 -23.39 -31.97
C GLY A 375 30.20 -24.02 -30.70
N SER A 376 31.07 -24.67 -29.89
CA SER A 376 30.69 -25.20 -28.59
C SER A 376 30.16 -24.08 -27.68
N HIS A 377 30.88 -22.99 -27.61
CA HIS A 377 30.49 -21.83 -26.82
C HIS A 377 29.15 -21.22 -27.26
N LEU A 378 28.89 -21.14 -28.57
CA LEU A 378 27.62 -20.68 -29.10
C LEU A 378 26.46 -21.62 -28.70
N ASN A 379 26.71 -22.93 -28.72
CA ASN A 379 25.70 -23.92 -28.33
C ASN A 379 25.35 -23.82 -26.84
N ASP A 380 26.34 -23.62 -25.98
CA ASP A 380 26.13 -23.43 -24.54
C ASP A 380 25.28 -22.16 -24.28
N LEU A 381 25.57 -21.07 -24.99
CA LEU A 381 24.81 -19.83 -24.93
C LEU A 381 23.33 -20.01 -25.30
N VAL A 382 23.08 -20.68 -26.42
CA VAL A 382 21.71 -20.92 -26.88
C VAL A 382 20.96 -21.78 -25.86
N SER A 383 21.64 -22.77 -25.28
CA SER A 383 21.06 -23.63 -24.26
C SER A 383 20.68 -22.85 -22.99
N ASP A 384 21.62 -22.09 -22.45
CA ASP A 384 21.38 -21.24 -21.26
C ASP A 384 20.24 -20.24 -21.49
N LEU A 385 20.16 -19.66 -22.70
CA LEU A 385 19.10 -18.76 -23.10
C LEU A 385 17.73 -19.44 -23.09
N LEU A 386 17.63 -20.63 -23.70
CA LEU A 386 16.38 -21.38 -23.78
C LEU A 386 15.92 -21.81 -22.37
N ASP A 387 16.85 -22.23 -21.52
CA ASP A 387 16.53 -22.62 -20.15
C ASP A 387 16.06 -21.41 -19.32
N THR A 388 16.74 -20.25 -19.44
CA THR A 388 16.31 -19.00 -18.82
C THR A 388 14.91 -18.61 -19.29
N ALA A 389 14.66 -18.63 -20.61
CA ALA A 389 13.34 -18.29 -21.16
C ALA A 389 12.23 -19.25 -20.71
N ARG A 390 12.53 -20.53 -20.50
CA ARG A 390 11.56 -21.51 -19.95
C ARG A 390 11.25 -21.26 -18.48
N VAL A 391 12.28 -20.91 -17.69
CA VAL A 391 12.12 -20.57 -16.27
C VAL A 391 11.30 -19.29 -16.12
N GLU A 392 11.63 -18.22 -16.84
CA GLU A 392 10.87 -16.96 -16.84
C GLU A 392 9.41 -17.11 -17.27
N ALA A 393 9.16 -17.99 -18.24
CA ALA A 393 7.80 -18.30 -18.70
C ALA A 393 7.02 -19.22 -17.75
N GLY A 394 7.63 -19.70 -16.66
CA GLY A 394 7.02 -20.68 -15.75
C GLY A 394 6.77 -22.05 -16.40
N LYS A 395 7.50 -22.34 -17.48
CA LYS A 395 7.38 -23.59 -18.28
C LYS A 395 8.48 -24.61 -18.00
N PHE A 396 9.36 -24.33 -17.05
CA PHE A 396 10.38 -25.27 -16.63
C PHE A 396 9.77 -26.22 -15.59
N GLU A 397 9.67 -27.49 -15.92
CA GLU A 397 9.11 -28.51 -15.03
C GLU A 397 10.24 -29.33 -14.38
N LEU A 398 10.28 -29.34 -13.05
CA LEU A 398 11.20 -30.14 -12.27
C LEU A 398 10.68 -31.56 -12.14
N SER A 399 11.55 -32.56 -12.31
CA SER A 399 11.29 -33.96 -11.99
C SER A 399 11.82 -34.30 -10.60
N LEU A 400 11.10 -33.85 -9.57
CA LEU A 400 11.50 -34.04 -8.17
C LEU A 400 11.41 -35.51 -7.78
N ALA A 401 12.50 -36.06 -7.20
CA ALA A 401 12.58 -37.43 -6.69
C ALA A 401 13.56 -37.50 -5.50
N SER A 402 13.52 -38.56 -4.71
CA SER A 402 14.60 -38.84 -3.76
C SER A 402 15.89 -39.15 -4.54
N ALA A 403 16.93 -38.35 -4.28
CA ALA A 403 18.17 -38.41 -5.04
C ALA A 403 19.39 -38.34 -4.09
N SER A 404 20.38 -39.16 -4.39
CA SER A 404 21.65 -39.15 -3.64
C SER A 404 22.46 -37.91 -3.92
N SER A 405 22.59 -37.04 -2.93
CA SER A 405 23.36 -35.81 -3.00
C SER A 405 24.83 -36.08 -3.35
N ARG A 406 25.41 -37.12 -2.78
CA ARG A 406 26.79 -37.55 -3.07
C ARG A 406 26.99 -37.87 -4.56
N LYS A 407 26.02 -38.58 -5.16
CA LYS A 407 26.14 -39.00 -6.57
C LYS A 407 26.17 -37.83 -7.54
N PHE A 408 25.30 -36.84 -7.38
CA PHE A 408 25.32 -35.68 -8.28
C PHE A 408 26.53 -34.74 -8.03
N VAL A 409 27.02 -34.61 -6.78
CA VAL A 409 28.28 -33.92 -6.50
C VAL A 409 29.46 -34.58 -7.19
N GLU A 410 29.63 -35.90 -7.03
CA GLU A 410 30.71 -36.64 -7.68
C GLU A 410 30.64 -36.58 -9.21
N GLN A 411 29.42 -36.61 -9.78
CA GLN A 411 29.23 -36.46 -11.22
C GLN A 411 29.63 -35.06 -11.71
N SER A 412 29.25 -34.00 -10.99
CA SER A 412 29.63 -32.63 -11.33
C SER A 412 31.13 -32.39 -11.24
N LEU A 413 31.78 -32.92 -10.20
CA LEU A 413 33.24 -32.82 -10.04
C LEU A 413 33.98 -33.53 -11.19
N ARG A 414 33.51 -34.68 -11.66
CA ARG A 414 34.08 -35.38 -12.81
C ARG A 414 34.05 -34.52 -14.08
N LEU A 415 32.98 -33.80 -14.32
CA LEU A 415 32.83 -32.91 -15.48
C LEU A 415 33.72 -31.67 -15.42
N VAL A 416 33.96 -31.12 -14.23
CA VAL A 416 34.77 -29.92 -14.04
C VAL A 416 36.27 -30.25 -13.88
N ARG A 417 36.64 -31.51 -13.69
CA ARG A 417 38.05 -31.95 -13.45
C ARG A 417 39.00 -31.53 -14.56
N GLY A 418 38.57 -31.61 -15.83
CA GLY A 418 39.39 -31.16 -16.97
C GLY A 418 39.76 -29.68 -16.86
N LEU A 419 38.75 -28.84 -16.62
CA LEU A 419 38.95 -27.39 -16.41
C LEU A 419 39.88 -27.09 -15.22
N ALA A 420 39.79 -27.85 -14.14
CA ALA A 420 40.61 -27.67 -12.96
C ALA A 420 42.09 -28.04 -13.25
N VAL A 421 42.34 -29.12 -14.01
CA VAL A 421 43.70 -29.51 -14.45
C VAL A 421 44.30 -28.44 -15.35
N ASP A 422 43.56 -27.95 -16.34
CA ASP A 422 43.97 -26.92 -17.27
C ASP A 422 44.28 -25.59 -16.55
N GLY A 423 43.47 -25.25 -15.51
CA GLY A 423 43.66 -24.07 -14.67
C GLY A 423 44.68 -24.26 -13.54
N SER A 424 45.29 -25.46 -13.39
CA SER A 424 46.14 -25.82 -12.25
C SER A 424 45.47 -25.57 -10.88
N VAL A 425 44.17 -25.90 -10.74
CA VAL A 425 43.38 -25.72 -9.54
C VAL A 425 43.05 -27.08 -8.90
N SER A 426 43.17 -27.17 -7.58
CA SER A 426 42.85 -28.37 -6.82
C SER A 426 41.39 -28.41 -6.42
N LEU A 427 40.70 -29.54 -6.72
CA LEU A 427 39.32 -29.77 -6.28
C LEU A 427 39.33 -30.64 -5.02
N ILE A 428 38.72 -30.17 -3.94
CA ILE A 428 38.65 -30.85 -2.65
C ILE A 428 37.18 -31.06 -2.27
N VAL A 429 36.85 -32.29 -1.84
CA VAL A 429 35.55 -32.56 -1.18
C VAL A 429 35.85 -32.63 0.31
N ALA A 430 35.34 -31.67 1.06
CA ALA A 430 35.46 -31.70 2.50
C ALA A 430 34.66 -32.87 3.12
N PRO A 431 35.15 -33.39 4.27
CA PRO A 431 34.34 -34.31 5.06
C PRO A 431 32.98 -33.69 5.41
N GLY A 432 31.87 -34.41 5.20
CA GLY A 432 30.55 -33.88 5.49
C GLY A 432 29.45 -34.89 5.25
N ASP A 433 28.23 -34.48 5.53
CA ASP A 433 27.04 -35.29 5.38
C ASP A 433 26.45 -35.12 3.99
N TRP A 434 26.19 -36.26 3.32
CA TRP A 434 25.62 -36.29 1.98
C TRP A 434 24.38 -37.19 1.97
N PRO A 435 23.27 -36.77 2.62
CA PRO A 435 22.01 -37.55 2.66
C PRO A 435 21.29 -37.53 1.32
N GLU A 436 20.22 -38.31 1.24
CA GLU A 436 19.26 -38.17 0.15
C GLU A 436 18.45 -36.88 0.30
N VAL A 437 18.18 -36.22 -0.83
CA VAL A 437 17.46 -34.96 -0.92
C VAL A 437 16.28 -35.11 -1.90
N HIS A 438 15.24 -34.34 -1.67
CA HIS A 438 14.09 -34.28 -2.59
C HIS A 438 14.37 -33.24 -3.68
N ALA A 439 14.93 -33.68 -4.81
CA ALA A 439 15.42 -32.80 -5.86
C ALA A 439 15.34 -33.42 -7.26
N ASP A 440 15.44 -32.60 -8.30
CA ASP A 440 15.75 -33.01 -9.67
C ASP A 440 17.27 -33.10 -9.85
N PRO A 441 17.84 -34.32 -10.02
CA PRO A 441 19.29 -34.51 -10.14
C PRO A 441 19.91 -33.77 -11.34
N ARG A 442 19.14 -33.56 -12.42
CA ARG A 442 19.63 -32.86 -13.62
C ARG A 442 19.78 -31.36 -13.35
N ALA A 443 18.76 -30.75 -12.75
CA ALA A 443 18.77 -29.34 -12.41
C ALA A 443 19.85 -29.02 -11.36
N ILE A 444 19.99 -29.83 -10.30
CA ILE A 444 21.02 -29.61 -9.28
C ILE A 444 22.42 -29.85 -9.82
N LYS A 445 22.59 -30.84 -10.72
CA LYS A 445 23.87 -31.01 -11.42
C LYS A 445 24.24 -29.79 -12.25
N GLN A 446 23.30 -29.15 -12.95
CA GLN A 446 23.53 -27.90 -13.68
C GLN A 446 23.95 -26.77 -12.74
N VAL A 447 23.29 -26.63 -11.59
CA VAL A 447 23.68 -25.66 -10.53
C VAL A 447 25.13 -25.90 -10.09
N LEU A 448 25.47 -27.15 -9.74
CA LEU A 448 26.82 -27.49 -9.27
C LEU A 448 27.90 -27.29 -10.34
N ILE A 449 27.64 -27.68 -11.59
CA ILE A 449 28.60 -27.46 -12.69
C ILE A 449 28.85 -25.97 -12.86
N ASN A 450 27.82 -25.15 -12.84
CA ASN A 450 27.95 -23.71 -12.96
C ASN A 450 28.76 -23.09 -11.80
N LEU A 451 28.44 -23.45 -10.55
CA LEU A 451 29.14 -22.93 -9.37
C LEU A 451 30.59 -23.40 -9.34
N LEU A 452 30.88 -24.69 -9.59
CA LEU A 452 32.20 -25.26 -9.62
C LEU A 452 33.05 -24.72 -10.77
N SER A 453 32.50 -24.59 -11.98
CA SER A 453 33.22 -24.01 -13.12
C SER A 453 33.56 -22.55 -12.89
N ASN A 454 32.67 -21.77 -12.27
CA ASN A 454 32.95 -20.40 -11.87
C ASN A 454 34.10 -20.34 -10.82
N ALA A 455 34.00 -21.16 -9.78
CA ALA A 455 35.04 -21.25 -8.75
C ALA A 455 36.44 -21.57 -9.33
N VAL A 456 36.54 -22.57 -10.22
CA VAL A 456 37.79 -22.91 -10.91
C VAL A 456 38.29 -21.78 -11.79
N LYS A 457 37.41 -21.15 -12.53
CA LYS A 457 37.72 -20.07 -13.48
C LYS A 457 38.26 -18.80 -12.82
N PHE A 458 37.80 -18.49 -11.63
CA PHE A 458 38.23 -17.30 -10.89
C PHE A 458 39.34 -17.61 -9.88
N SER A 459 39.68 -18.88 -9.64
CA SER A 459 40.82 -19.26 -8.83
C SER A 459 42.18 -18.99 -9.54
N PRO A 460 43.18 -18.54 -8.83
CA PRO A 460 44.53 -18.41 -9.37
C PRO A 460 45.16 -19.81 -9.61
N PRO A 461 46.20 -19.93 -10.49
CA PRO A 461 46.99 -21.14 -10.62
C PRO A 461 47.55 -21.59 -9.25
N GLY A 462 47.40 -22.86 -8.91
CA GLY A 462 47.72 -23.42 -7.58
C GLY A 462 46.61 -23.21 -6.55
N GLY A 463 45.47 -22.64 -6.96
CA GLY A 463 44.33 -22.42 -6.13
C GLY A 463 43.59 -23.68 -5.69
N VAL A 464 42.64 -23.52 -4.78
CA VAL A 464 41.84 -24.60 -4.22
C VAL A 464 40.35 -24.23 -4.33
N VAL A 465 39.56 -25.15 -4.86
CA VAL A 465 38.11 -25.11 -4.83
C VAL A 465 37.62 -26.24 -3.93
N GLU A 466 36.90 -25.88 -2.90
CA GLU A 466 36.38 -26.81 -1.90
C GLU A 466 34.83 -26.88 -2.01
N ILE A 467 34.30 -28.13 -2.01
CA ILE A 467 32.88 -28.37 -1.86
C ILE A 467 32.61 -29.08 -0.55
N SER A 468 31.68 -28.59 0.24
CA SER A 468 31.24 -29.19 1.50
C SER A 468 29.73 -29.32 1.58
N GLY A 469 29.27 -30.28 2.36
CA GLY A 469 27.85 -30.51 2.66
C GLY A 469 27.65 -30.67 4.16
N ARG A 470 26.62 -30.02 4.68
CA ARG A 470 26.18 -30.20 6.08
C ARG A 470 24.67 -30.25 6.17
N VAL A 471 24.16 -31.05 7.09
CA VAL A 471 22.73 -31.05 7.41
C VAL A 471 22.45 -29.95 8.45
N ASP A 472 21.47 -29.12 8.15
CA ASP A 472 20.96 -28.09 9.05
C ASP A 472 19.44 -28.25 9.14
N GLN A 473 18.96 -28.72 10.28
CA GLN A 473 17.58 -29.11 10.51
C GLN A 473 17.09 -30.18 9.51
N ASP A 474 16.19 -29.86 8.61
CA ASP A 474 15.60 -30.70 7.57
C ASP A 474 16.14 -30.41 6.15
N ARG A 475 17.28 -29.74 6.07
CA ARG A 475 17.88 -29.30 4.82
C ARG A 475 19.36 -29.71 4.70
N LEU A 476 19.79 -30.06 3.50
CA LEU A 476 21.19 -30.19 3.14
C LEU A 476 21.70 -28.83 2.63
N VAL A 477 22.64 -28.23 3.34
CA VAL A 477 23.34 -27.02 2.90
C VAL A 477 24.62 -27.42 2.18
N ILE A 478 24.75 -27.00 0.92
CA ILE A 478 25.94 -27.24 0.07
C ILE A 478 26.67 -25.93 -0.10
N GLN A 479 28.00 -25.95 0.09
CA GLN A 479 28.88 -24.82 -0.09
C GLN A 479 29.95 -25.13 -1.12
N VAL A 480 30.20 -24.18 -2.04
CA VAL A 480 31.31 -24.19 -2.99
C VAL A 480 32.17 -22.96 -2.73
N SER A 481 33.38 -23.14 -2.26
CA SER A 481 34.31 -22.07 -1.89
C SER A 481 35.55 -22.08 -2.81
N ASP A 482 36.01 -20.89 -3.18
CA ASP A 482 37.26 -20.69 -3.94
C ASP A 482 38.19 -19.72 -3.18
N ASN A 483 39.45 -19.70 -3.57
CA ASN A 483 40.45 -18.77 -3.08
C ASN A 483 40.85 -17.72 -4.14
N GLY A 484 39.91 -17.30 -4.96
CA GLY A 484 40.05 -16.28 -5.97
C GLY A 484 40.21 -14.86 -5.41
N PRO A 485 40.13 -13.83 -6.27
CA PRO A 485 40.29 -12.43 -5.87
C PRO A 485 39.15 -11.90 -4.99
N GLY A 486 38.08 -12.65 -4.85
CA GLY A 486 36.86 -12.20 -4.13
C GLY A 486 36.06 -11.14 -4.88
N ILE A 487 35.00 -10.69 -4.27
CA ILE A 487 34.00 -9.78 -4.85
C ILE A 487 33.77 -8.61 -3.89
N ALA A 488 33.73 -7.39 -4.42
CA ALA A 488 33.47 -6.21 -3.61
C ALA A 488 32.01 -6.23 -3.05
N PRO A 489 31.80 -5.78 -1.80
CA PRO A 489 30.45 -5.80 -1.18
C PRO A 489 29.40 -5.01 -1.96
N GLU A 490 29.80 -4.00 -2.71
CA GLU A 490 28.96 -3.17 -3.58
C GLU A 490 28.46 -3.91 -4.83
N ASP A 491 29.21 -4.92 -5.30
CA ASP A 491 28.87 -5.73 -6.48
C ASP A 491 27.99 -6.94 -6.12
N LEU A 492 28.10 -7.49 -4.90
CA LEU A 492 27.36 -8.67 -4.46
C LEU A 492 25.83 -8.57 -4.68
N PRO A 493 25.14 -7.45 -4.41
CA PRO A 493 23.69 -7.34 -4.62
C PRO A 493 23.26 -7.32 -6.10
N GLN A 494 24.22 -7.11 -7.01
CA GLN A 494 23.95 -7.10 -8.44
C GLN A 494 24.14 -8.49 -9.06
N LEU A 495 25.01 -9.32 -8.46
CA LEU A 495 25.25 -10.69 -8.90
C LEU A 495 24.00 -11.54 -8.67
N GLY A 496 23.61 -12.31 -9.68
CA GLY A 496 22.32 -13.02 -9.69
C GLY A 496 21.21 -12.28 -10.46
N ARG A 497 21.43 -11.02 -10.83
CA ARG A 497 20.58 -10.38 -11.86
C ARG A 497 21.04 -10.86 -13.25
N PRO A 498 20.12 -10.93 -14.22
CA PRO A 498 20.49 -11.28 -15.59
C PRO A 498 21.64 -10.38 -16.09
N TYR A 499 22.71 -10.98 -16.62
CA TYR A 499 23.86 -10.29 -17.22
C TYR A 499 24.70 -9.42 -16.27
N ALA A 500 24.55 -9.56 -14.98
CA ALA A 500 25.39 -8.89 -14.01
C ALA A 500 26.81 -9.48 -14.06
N GLN A 501 27.80 -8.61 -14.25
CA GLN A 501 29.22 -8.95 -14.23
C GLN A 501 29.96 -7.93 -13.37
N VAL A 502 30.98 -8.40 -12.63
CA VAL A 502 31.90 -7.51 -11.90
C VAL A 502 32.73 -6.73 -12.91
N GLN A 503 32.85 -5.41 -12.75
CA GLN A 503 33.63 -4.55 -13.64
C GLN A 503 35.14 -4.81 -13.49
N GLY A 504 35.80 -5.29 -14.57
CA GLY A 504 37.24 -5.46 -14.66
C GLY A 504 37.63 -5.91 -16.07
N GLU A 505 38.75 -5.41 -16.64
CA GLU A 505 39.14 -5.75 -18.02
C GLU A 505 39.46 -7.25 -18.21
N GLU A 506 40.01 -7.92 -17.20
CA GLU A 506 40.28 -9.37 -17.23
C GLU A 506 39.02 -10.22 -17.00
N THR A 507 38.05 -9.70 -16.28
CA THR A 507 36.79 -10.40 -15.93
C THR A 507 35.79 -10.42 -17.09
N ARG A 508 35.77 -9.40 -17.95
CA ARG A 508 34.90 -9.30 -19.13
C ARG A 508 35.03 -10.46 -20.13
N ARG A 509 36.15 -11.16 -20.14
CA ARG A 509 36.42 -12.27 -21.09
C ARG A 509 35.91 -13.64 -20.61
N ARG A 510 35.25 -13.74 -19.43
CA ARG A 510 35.12 -15.05 -18.78
C ARG A 510 33.70 -15.51 -18.41
N GLY A 511 32.57 -14.91 -18.85
CA GLY A 511 31.24 -15.47 -18.62
C GLY A 511 30.08 -14.52 -18.85
N TRP A 512 28.87 -15.03 -18.91
CA TRP A 512 27.67 -14.35 -19.42
C TRP A 512 26.79 -13.70 -18.37
N GLY A 513 27.05 -13.98 -17.09
CA GLY A 513 26.17 -13.54 -16.00
C GLY A 513 24.78 -14.21 -15.96
N LEU A 514 24.57 -15.25 -16.78
CA LEU A 514 23.30 -16.02 -16.79
C LEU A 514 23.35 -17.21 -15.84
N GLY A 515 24.49 -17.86 -15.70
CA GLY A 515 24.60 -19.10 -14.94
C GLY A 515 24.22 -18.94 -13.48
N LEU A 516 24.66 -17.88 -12.82
CA LEU A 516 24.33 -17.65 -11.41
C LEU A 516 22.84 -17.34 -11.20
N MET A 517 22.23 -16.57 -12.10
CA MET A 517 20.80 -16.31 -12.12
C MET A 517 20.02 -17.62 -12.30
N LEU A 518 20.35 -18.41 -13.33
CA LEU A 518 19.70 -19.70 -13.58
C LEU A 518 19.87 -20.66 -12.39
N SER A 519 21.07 -20.66 -11.76
CA SER A 519 21.30 -21.47 -10.55
C SER A 519 20.40 -21.02 -9.40
N GLY A 520 20.23 -19.72 -9.19
CA GLY A 520 19.33 -19.18 -8.16
C GLY A 520 17.89 -19.58 -8.38
N GLU A 521 17.39 -19.46 -9.61
CA GLU A 521 16.03 -19.85 -9.97
C GLU A 521 15.80 -21.37 -9.81
N LEU A 522 16.74 -22.20 -10.28
CA LEU A 522 16.64 -23.65 -10.12
C LEU A 522 16.63 -24.04 -8.63
N VAL A 523 17.47 -23.43 -7.80
CA VAL A 523 17.48 -23.67 -6.35
C VAL A 523 16.17 -23.19 -5.73
N ALA A 524 15.65 -22.03 -6.12
CA ALA A 524 14.38 -21.50 -5.63
C ALA A 524 13.19 -22.43 -6.00
N MET A 525 13.19 -23.00 -7.20
CA MET A 525 12.20 -24.00 -7.62
C MET A 525 12.23 -25.29 -6.78
N HIS A 526 13.38 -25.61 -6.13
CA HIS A 526 13.51 -26.69 -5.14
C HIS A 526 13.15 -26.23 -3.71
N GLY A 527 12.65 -24.99 -3.53
CA GLY A 527 12.33 -24.42 -2.24
C GLY A 527 13.56 -24.04 -1.40
N GLY A 528 14.73 -23.90 -2.05
CA GLY A 528 15.98 -23.46 -1.44
C GLY A 528 16.31 -22.00 -1.72
N VAL A 529 17.45 -21.53 -1.20
CA VAL A 529 17.98 -20.18 -1.43
C VAL A 529 19.47 -20.28 -1.78
N LEU A 530 19.87 -19.67 -2.91
CA LEU A 530 21.29 -19.49 -3.27
C LEU A 530 21.79 -18.16 -2.72
N ARG A 531 22.91 -18.19 -1.99
CA ARG A 531 23.58 -17.02 -1.43
C ARG A 531 25.04 -17.00 -1.83
N LEU A 532 25.60 -15.81 -1.98
CA LEU A 532 27.02 -15.59 -2.20
C LEU A 532 27.60 -14.82 -1.02
N GLU A 533 28.72 -15.31 -0.50
CA GLU A 533 29.51 -14.65 0.51
C GLU A 533 30.92 -14.44 -0.05
N SER A 534 31.44 -13.23 0.00
CA SER A 534 32.78 -12.92 -0.51
C SER A 534 33.32 -11.66 0.12
N ASN A 535 34.64 -11.63 0.25
CA ASN A 535 35.42 -10.43 0.59
C ASN A 535 36.60 -10.28 -0.38
N PRO A 536 36.95 -9.07 -0.78
CA PRO A 536 38.10 -8.82 -1.64
C PRO A 536 39.38 -9.47 -1.09
N GLY A 537 40.05 -10.27 -1.92
CA GLY A 537 41.26 -10.99 -1.58
C GLY A 537 41.11 -12.27 -0.78
N ALA A 538 39.87 -12.66 -0.43
CA ALA A 538 39.58 -13.85 0.38
C ALA A 538 38.77 -14.94 -0.37
N GLY A 539 38.58 -14.79 -1.68
CA GLY A 539 37.81 -15.71 -2.49
C GLY A 539 36.29 -15.48 -2.38
N ALA A 540 35.52 -16.39 -2.94
CA ALA A 540 34.07 -16.38 -2.86
C ALA A 540 33.51 -17.75 -2.42
N THR A 541 32.36 -17.73 -1.78
CA THR A 541 31.62 -18.92 -1.35
C THR A 541 30.18 -18.83 -1.82
N ALA A 542 29.78 -19.78 -2.65
CA ALA A 542 28.39 -19.95 -3.04
C ALA A 542 27.74 -21.01 -2.12
N ILE A 543 26.61 -20.66 -1.54
CA ILE A 543 25.90 -21.46 -0.54
C ILE A 543 24.46 -21.67 -1.01
N PHE A 544 24.00 -22.91 -1.08
CA PHE A 544 22.59 -23.19 -1.36
C PHE A 544 22.09 -24.38 -0.54
N ASP A 545 20.78 -24.47 -0.38
CA ASP A 545 20.15 -25.50 0.45
C ASP A 545 19.07 -26.26 -0.30
N LEU A 546 18.90 -27.54 0.04
CA LEU A 546 17.92 -28.46 -0.54
C LEU A 546 17.15 -29.17 0.58
N PRO A 547 15.84 -29.46 0.40
CA PRO A 547 15.09 -30.26 1.36
C PRO A 547 15.58 -31.71 1.39
N LEU A 548 15.65 -32.31 2.58
CA LEU A 548 15.91 -33.77 2.71
C LEU A 548 14.76 -34.57 2.13
N ALA A 549 15.05 -35.82 1.69
CA ALA A 549 14.06 -36.72 1.10
C ALA A 549 13.16 -37.39 2.12
#